data_fa4e2d701503d581b84478bbf9501159
#
_entry.id   fa4e2d701503d581b84478bbf9501159
#
_cell.length_a   1.000
_cell.length_b   1.000
_cell.length_c   1.000
_cell.angle_alpha   90.00
_cell.angle_beta   90.00
_cell.angle_gamma   90.00
#
_symmetry.space_group_name_H-M   'P 1'
#
loop_
_entity.id
_entity.type
_entity.pdbx_description
1 polymer ?
#
loop_
_entity_poly.entity_id
_entity_poly.type
_entity_poly.pdbx_seq_one_letter_code
_entity_poly.pdbx_strand_id
1 'polypeptide(L)'
;MDLLATYPTVKHSDEIMRMARPTVRSLEMMILTFETIDSAYLNEFWRCVSEMTDCSIFVIEFPEEKRNVTAYMEKLYEVFTYLSELFVATDPLNEKMNVLLGIATYSYKRLKEIYEYQLFNSISGRSCVRVLIEDYIMMKYLVKNETSHDNIWRDYQLYGMGLYKLVLARYRESGAFQESHFDEKYIEALVNEFKDEEFIDMDTKYFDKQNIRMKAESVGEKDLYGLYYDYDSSFEHGLWGAIRESSLLKCNNPAHKYHCVPDVENGTRLKTVLPDCIMVMNKTVSFLNELYGIPEQLLNEVIHFEIEPIIE
;
A
#
# COMPACT_ATOMS: atom_id res chain seq x y z
N MET A 1 28.46 25.80 21.20
CA MET A 1 27.58 26.80 21.82
C MET A 1 27.31 27.95 20.85
N ASP A 2 28.32 28.52 20.19
CA ASP A 2 28.14 29.65 19.25
C ASP A 2 27.22 29.32 18.05
N LEU A 3 27.25 28.10 17.60
CA LEU A 3 26.42 27.65 16.45
C LEU A 3 24.92 27.62 16.79
N LEU A 4 24.58 27.24 18.02
CA LEU A 4 23.18 27.25 18.49
C LEU A 4 22.69 28.69 18.73
N ALA A 5 23.56 29.59 19.23
CA ALA A 5 23.21 30.98 19.44
C ALA A 5 22.97 31.77 18.13
N THR A 6 23.68 31.41 17.07
CA THR A 6 23.51 32.04 15.74
C THR A 6 22.42 31.37 14.87
N TYR A 7 21.96 30.20 15.24
CA TYR A 7 21.00 29.40 14.45
C TYR A 7 19.71 30.19 14.12
N PRO A 8 19.06 30.91 15.02
CA PRO A 8 17.83 31.63 14.68
C PRO A 8 18.00 32.68 13.58
N THR A 9 19.21 33.25 13.41
CA THR A 9 19.48 34.26 12.39
C THR A 9 19.85 33.69 11.02
N VAL A 10 20.25 32.41 10.98
CA VAL A 10 20.80 31.76 9.78
C VAL A 10 20.04 30.52 9.37
N LYS A 11 18.91 30.21 10.04
CA LYS A 11 18.10 29.00 9.83
C LYS A 11 17.58 28.81 8.39
N HIS A 12 17.57 29.85 7.59
CA HIS A 12 17.14 29.79 6.19
C HIS A 12 18.30 29.59 5.20
N SER A 13 19.55 29.48 5.69
CA SER A 13 20.70 29.21 4.85
C SER A 13 20.96 27.70 4.76
N ASP A 14 20.75 27.11 3.59
CA ASP A 14 20.97 25.68 3.34
C ASP A 14 22.39 25.21 3.70
N GLU A 15 23.38 26.08 3.54
CA GLU A 15 24.77 25.79 3.85
C GLU A 15 25.00 25.67 5.38
N ILE A 16 24.45 26.60 6.15
CA ILE A 16 24.57 26.60 7.61
C ILE A 16 23.76 25.46 8.21
N MET A 17 22.60 25.17 7.65
CA MET A 17 21.77 24.04 8.03
C MET A 17 22.50 22.71 7.79
N ARG A 18 23.22 22.58 6.68
CA ARG A 18 24.04 21.41 6.36
C ARG A 18 25.21 21.26 7.33
N MET A 19 25.78 22.34 7.81
CA MET A 19 26.87 22.33 8.80
C MET A 19 26.37 22.13 10.24
N ALA A 20 25.21 22.67 10.60
CA ALA A 20 24.65 22.53 11.95
C ALA A 20 24.26 21.09 12.29
N ARG A 21 23.68 20.35 11.35
CA ARG A 21 23.26 18.97 11.56
C ARG A 21 24.36 18.02 12.08
N PRO A 22 25.56 17.96 11.48
CA PRO A 22 26.64 17.12 11.98
C PRO A 22 27.09 17.51 13.39
N THR A 23 27.11 18.82 13.69
CA THR A 23 27.53 19.33 14.99
C THR A 23 26.52 18.95 16.08
N VAL A 24 25.23 19.14 15.84
CA VAL A 24 24.17 18.73 16.78
C VAL A 24 24.21 17.21 16.97
N ARG A 25 24.39 16.44 15.90
CA ARG A 25 24.51 14.98 15.98
C ARG A 25 25.73 14.52 16.80
N SER A 26 26.85 15.22 16.66
CA SER A 26 28.04 14.92 17.46
C SER A 26 27.82 15.21 18.94
N LEU A 27 27.13 16.30 19.26
CA LEU A 27 26.75 16.63 20.63
C LEU A 27 25.78 15.59 21.22
N GLU A 28 24.77 15.17 20.46
CA GLU A 28 23.87 14.08 20.85
C GLU A 28 24.64 12.79 21.16
N MET A 29 25.58 12.41 20.29
CA MET A 29 26.41 11.21 20.50
C MET A 29 27.32 11.35 21.72
N MET A 30 27.89 12.51 21.96
CA MET A 30 28.69 12.76 23.16
C MET A 30 27.86 12.62 24.44
N ILE A 31 26.62 13.12 24.43
CA ILE A 31 25.69 12.98 25.57
C ILE A 31 25.35 11.50 25.80
N LEU A 32 25.10 10.74 24.75
CA LEU A 32 24.75 9.32 24.83
C LEU A 32 25.92 8.41 25.27
N THR A 33 27.18 8.88 25.27
CA THR A 33 28.33 8.10 25.71
C THR A 33 28.64 8.25 27.20
N PHE A 34 27.97 9.12 27.94
CA PHE A 34 28.14 9.22 29.39
C PHE A 34 27.36 8.11 30.11
N GLU A 35 28.03 7.34 30.95
CA GLU A 35 27.43 6.20 31.68
C GLU A 35 26.39 6.63 32.74
N THR A 36 26.36 7.87 33.15
CA THR A 36 25.41 8.39 34.11
C THR A 36 24.99 9.81 33.75
N ILE A 37 23.95 9.95 32.95
CA ILE A 37 23.35 11.24 32.70
C ILE A 37 22.08 11.34 33.56
N ASP A 38 22.08 12.34 34.45
CA ASP A 38 20.89 12.70 35.19
C ASP A 38 19.77 13.12 34.21
N SER A 39 18.63 12.46 34.29
CA SER A 39 17.49 12.76 33.43
C SER A 39 16.99 14.22 33.61
N ALA A 40 17.17 14.81 34.79
CA ALA A 40 16.87 16.20 35.05
C ALA A 40 17.81 17.14 34.26
N TYR A 41 19.10 16.82 34.15
CA TYR A 41 20.04 17.57 33.33
C TYR A 41 19.72 17.48 31.84
N LEU A 42 19.35 16.28 31.35
CA LEU A 42 18.93 16.11 29.95
C LEU A 42 17.68 16.91 29.64
N ASN A 43 16.68 16.85 30.49
CA ASN A 43 15.45 17.61 30.31
C ASN A 43 15.71 19.12 30.29
N GLU A 44 16.53 19.61 31.22
CA GLU A 44 16.91 21.02 31.25
C GLU A 44 17.73 21.43 30.03
N PHE A 45 18.67 20.58 29.59
CA PHE A 45 19.44 20.84 28.36
C PHE A 45 18.50 20.95 27.15
N TRP A 46 17.58 20.02 26.98
CA TRP A 46 16.65 20.06 25.84
C TRP A 46 15.65 21.23 25.95
N ARG A 47 15.23 21.57 27.15
CA ARG A 47 14.41 22.76 27.38
C ARG A 47 15.15 24.05 26.95
N CYS A 48 16.38 24.22 27.38
CA CYS A 48 17.20 25.37 26.98
C CYS A 48 17.47 25.40 25.47
N VAL A 49 17.76 24.28 24.86
CA VAL A 49 17.94 24.16 23.40
C VAL A 49 16.65 24.52 22.66
N SER A 50 15.51 24.04 23.16
CA SER A 50 14.21 24.39 22.61
C SER A 50 13.86 25.86 22.66
N GLU A 51 14.20 26.53 23.76
CA GLU A 51 14.04 28.00 23.93
C GLU A 51 14.96 28.81 23.02
N MET A 52 16.19 28.32 22.80
CA MET A 52 17.19 29.00 21.95
C MET A 52 16.95 28.77 20.45
N THR A 53 16.29 27.68 20.09
CA THR A 53 15.99 27.30 18.71
C THR A 53 14.49 27.38 18.50
N ASP A 54 14.05 28.26 17.63
CA ASP A 54 12.65 28.39 17.26
C ASP A 54 12.12 27.02 16.76
N CYS A 55 11.26 26.41 17.56
CA CYS A 55 10.69 25.10 17.29
C CYS A 55 9.20 25.24 16.96
N SER A 56 8.85 24.99 15.71
CA SER A 56 7.47 24.95 15.26
C SER A 56 7.10 23.50 14.90
N ILE A 57 6.05 22.98 15.53
CA ILE A 57 5.49 21.67 15.23
C ILE A 57 4.32 21.88 14.28
N PHE A 58 4.28 21.14 13.20
CA PHE A 58 3.28 21.32 12.14
C PHE A 58 2.86 20.00 11.49
N VAL A 59 1.66 20.00 10.93
CA VAL A 59 1.17 18.97 10.02
C VAL A 59 1.62 19.32 8.60
N ILE A 60 2.10 18.33 7.85
CA ILE A 60 2.33 18.49 6.41
C ILE A 60 0.96 18.38 5.74
N GLU A 61 0.51 19.46 5.14
CA GLU A 61 -0.74 19.48 4.39
C GLU A 61 -0.44 19.42 2.88
N PHE A 62 -1.19 18.58 2.18
CA PHE A 62 -1.21 18.59 0.73
C PHE A 62 -2.51 19.25 0.27
N PRO A 63 -2.49 20.09 -0.77
CA PRO A 63 -3.71 20.67 -1.33
C PRO A 63 -4.69 19.55 -1.68
N GLU A 64 -5.94 19.70 -1.26
CA GLU A 64 -7.02 18.84 -1.74
C GLU A 64 -7.30 19.18 -3.20
N GLU A 65 -6.96 18.28 -4.08
CA GLU A 65 -7.38 18.35 -5.48
C GLU A 65 -8.72 17.62 -5.61
N LYS A 66 -9.80 18.36 -5.67
CA LYS A 66 -11.10 17.78 -6.04
C LYS A 66 -11.07 17.40 -7.51
N ARG A 67 -11.27 16.13 -7.79
CA ARG A 67 -11.24 15.58 -9.15
C ARG A 67 -12.51 14.79 -9.42
N ASN A 68 -12.95 14.75 -10.67
CA ASN A 68 -14.13 14.00 -11.06
C ASN A 68 -13.85 12.49 -11.13
N VAL A 69 -13.70 11.87 -9.96
CA VAL A 69 -13.46 10.43 -9.83
C VAL A 69 -14.71 9.62 -10.16
N THR A 70 -15.90 10.19 -9.95
CA THR A 70 -17.17 9.51 -10.17
C THR A 70 -17.31 9.03 -11.61
N ALA A 71 -17.02 9.89 -12.57
CA ALA A 71 -17.10 9.53 -14.00
C ALA A 71 -16.11 8.40 -14.35
N TYR A 72 -14.91 8.40 -13.79
CA TYR A 72 -13.97 7.29 -13.97
C TYR A 72 -14.51 5.98 -13.41
N MET A 73 -15.07 6.01 -12.20
CA MET A 73 -15.62 4.81 -11.56
C MET A 73 -16.83 4.25 -12.32
N GLU A 74 -17.66 5.11 -12.92
CA GLU A 74 -18.78 4.71 -13.79
C GLU A 74 -18.27 4.00 -15.04
N LYS A 75 -17.25 4.53 -15.71
CA LYS A 75 -16.66 3.90 -16.90
C LYS A 75 -15.97 2.59 -16.57
N LEU A 76 -15.27 2.55 -15.47
CA LEU A 76 -14.64 1.32 -14.98
C LEU A 76 -15.72 0.25 -14.67
N TYR A 77 -16.84 0.63 -14.06
CA TYR A 77 -17.96 -0.27 -13.83
C TYR A 77 -18.52 -0.86 -15.11
N GLU A 78 -18.69 -0.06 -16.17
CA GLU A 78 -19.15 -0.52 -17.49
C GLU A 78 -18.21 -1.60 -18.07
N VAL A 79 -16.89 -1.40 -17.98
CA VAL A 79 -15.88 -2.38 -18.41
C VAL A 79 -16.00 -3.69 -17.62
N PHE A 80 -16.09 -3.61 -16.28
CA PHE A 80 -16.22 -4.83 -15.46
C PHE A 80 -17.55 -5.55 -15.65
N THR A 81 -18.63 -4.82 -15.95
CA THR A 81 -19.93 -5.41 -16.31
C THR A 81 -19.80 -6.19 -17.61
N TYR A 82 -19.21 -5.58 -18.64
CA TYR A 82 -18.97 -6.26 -19.92
C TYR A 82 -18.13 -7.54 -19.74
N LEU A 83 -17.03 -7.48 -18.99
CA LEU A 83 -16.19 -8.67 -18.73
C LEU A 83 -16.93 -9.76 -17.96
N SER A 84 -17.79 -9.39 -17.02
CA SER A 84 -18.64 -10.34 -16.29
C SER A 84 -19.67 -11.02 -17.19
N GLU A 85 -20.32 -10.25 -18.07
CA GLU A 85 -21.27 -10.80 -19.07
C GLU A 85 -20.54 -11.71 -20.06
N LEU A 86 -19.36 -11.31 -20.52
CA LEU A 86 -18.53 -12.13 -21.40
C LEU A 86 -18.15 -13.46 -20.74
N PHE A 87 -17.77 -13.46 -19.45
CA PHE A 87 -17.47 -14.67 -18.71
C PHE A 87 -18.66 -15.63 -18.67
N VAL A 88 -19.85 -15.12 -18.33
CA VAL A 88 -21.09 -15.91 -18.27
C VAL A 88 -21.48 -16.48 -19.65
N ALA A 89 -21.26 -15.69 -20.72
CA ALA A 89 -21.62 -16.09 -22.09
C ALA A 89 -20.65 -17.08 -22.72
N THR A 90 -19.40 -17.18 -22.23
CA THR A 90 -18.38 -18.07 -22.83
C THR A 90 -18.35 -19.41 -22.14
N ASP A 91 -17.66 -19.56 -21.04
CA ASP A 91 -17.48 -20.80 -20.30
C ASP A 91 -17.29 -20.52 -18.81
N PRO A 92 -18.35 -20.74 -18.00
CA PRO A 92 -18.26 -20.46 -16.54
C PRO A 92 -17.31 -21.41 -15.79
N LEU A 93 -16.81 -22.47 -16.45
CA LEU A 93 -15.82 -23.41 -15.90
C LEU A 93 -14.39 -23.07 -16.34
N ASN A 94 -14.19 -22.00 -17.10
CA ASN A 94 -12.86 -21.59 -17.53
C ASN A 94 -12.04 -21.04 -16.35
N GLU A 95 -11.15 -21.87 -15.80
CA GLU A 95 -10.33 -21.55 -14.64
C GLU A 95 -9.45 -20.31 -14.86
N LYS A 96 -8.86 -20.16 -16.05
CA LYS A 96 -8.05 -18.98 -16.40
C LYS A 96 -8.86 -17.70 -16.32
N MET A 97 -9.99 -17.66 -16.99
CA MET A 97 -10.84 -16.48 -17.02
C MET A 97 -11.41 -16.18 -15.62
N ASN A 98 -11.82 -17.22 -14.88
CA ASN A 98 -12.30 -17.10 -13.52
C ASN A 98 -11.25 -16.48 -12.58
N VAL A 99 -10.01 -16.96 -12.61
CA VAL A 99 -8.91 -16.45 -11.77
C VAL A 99 -8.58 -15.01 -12.16
N LEU A 100 -8.38 -14.72 -13.45
CA LEU A 100 -8.00 -13.37 -13.89
C LEU A 100 -9.08 -12.33 -13.61
N LEU A 101 -10.34 -12.64 -13.92
CA LEU A 101 -11.45 -11.74 -13.63
C LEU A 101 -11.72 -11.64 -12.12
N GLY A 102 -11.50 -12.72 -11.37
CA GLY A 102 -11.57 -12.71 -9.91
C GLY A 102 -10.57 -11.74 -9.30
N ILE A 103 -9.29 -11.81 -9.66
CA ILE A 103 -8.24 -10.91 -9.21
C ILE A 103 -8.57 -9.45 -9.60
N ALA A 104 -8.90 -9.21 -10.86
CA ALA A 104 -9.22 -7.87 -11.36
C ALA A 104 -10.47 -7.29 -10.68
N THR A 105 -11.51 -8.09 -10.44
CA THR A 105 -12.70 -7.65 -9.70
C THR A 105 -12.39 -7.34 -8.24
N TYR A 106 -11.49 -8.09 -7.61
CA TYR A 106 -11.02 -7.78 -6.27
C TYR A 106 -10.33 -6.41 -6.24
N SER A 107 -9.42 -6.15 -7.17
CA SER A 107 -8.78 -4.85 -7.34
C SER A 107 -9.81 -3.71 -7.54
N TYR A 108 -10.80 -3.93 -8.42
CA TYR A 108 -11.89 -2.96 -8.64
C TYR A 108 -12.68 -2.69 -7.35
N LYS A 109 -13.03 -3.71 -6.58
CA LYS A 109 -13.75 -3.55 -5.31
C LYS A 109 -12.92 -2.79 -4.27
N ARG A 110 -11.61 -3.05 -4.19
CA ARG A 110 -10.70 -2.30 -3.32
C ARG A 110 -10.67 -0.81 -3.67
N LEU A 111 -10.57 -0.49 -4.97
CA LEU A 111 -10.64 0.90 -5.43
C LEU A 111 -12.01 1.52 -5.14
N LYS A 112 -13.09 0.77 -5.33
CA LYS A 112 -14.46 1.23 -5.04
C LYS A 112 -14.65 1.57 -3.56
N GLU A 113 -14.15 0.75 -2.64
CA GLU A 113 -14.16 1.05 -1.19
C GLU A 113 -13.43 2.37 -0.88
N ILE A 114 -12.22 2.55 -1.45
CA ILE A 114 -11.44 3.78 -1.25
C ILE A 114 -12.17 5.00 -1.81
N TYR A 115 -12.87 4.85 -2.94
CA TYR A 115 -13.70 5.89 -3.54
C TYR A 115 -14.93 6.21 -2.68
N GLU A 116 -15.70 5.21 -2.28
CA GLU A 116 -16.95 5.39 -1.52
C GLU A 116 -16.72 6.06 -0.17
N TYR A 117 -15.63 5.74 0.50
CA TYR A 117 -15.26 6.29 1.81
C TYR A 117 -14.28 7.46 1.74
N GLN A 118 -13.96 7.97 0.54
CA GLN A 118 -13.05 9.11 0.31
C GLN A 118 -11.68 8.92 0.98
N LEU A 119 -11.09 7.72 0.87
CA LEU A 119 -9.87 7.33 1.56
C LEU A 119 -8.59 7.50 0.74
N PHE A 120 -8.61 8.24 -0.36
CA PHE A 120 -7.44 8.42 -1.23
C PHE A 120 -6.23 9.07 -0.53
N ASN A 121 -6.48 9.87 0.52
CA ASN A 121 -5.46 10.57 1.30
C ASN A 121 -5.12 9.86 2.62
N SER A 122 -5.46 8.59 2.75
CA SER A 122 -5.33 7.80 3.98
C SER A 122 -4.28 6.70 3.88
N ILE A 123 -3.96 6.08 5.01
CA ILE A 123 -3.17 4.85 5.09
C ILE A 123 -3.83 3.74 4.27
N SER A 124 -5.17 3.62 4.33
CA SER A 124 -5.92 2.64 3.55
C SER A 124 -5.79 2.87 2.04
N GLY A 125 -5.67 4.12 1.60
CA GLY A 125 -5.37 4.45 0.20
C GLY A 125 -4.02 3.89 -0.24
N ARG A 126 -2.97 4.03 0.60
CA ARG A 126 -1.64 3.43 0.34
C ARG A 126 -1.72 1.91 0.25
N SER A 127 -2.39 1.27 1.20
CA SER A 127 -2.64 -0.18 1.16
C SER A 127 -3.38 -0.62 -0.10
N CYS A 128 -4.31 0.20 -0.59
CA CYS A 128 -5.03 -0.07 -1.84
C CYS A 128 -4.08 -0.11 -3.04
N VAL A 129 -3.25 0.92 -3.25
CA VAL A 129 -2.28 0.97 -4.37
C VAL A 129 -1.38 -0.26 -4.35
N ARG A 130 -0.84 -0.60 -3.18
CA ARG A 130 -0.01 -1.80 -3.01
C ARG A 130 -0.72 -3.07 -3.51
N VAL A 131 -1.98 -3.27 -3.11
CA VAL A 131 -2.76 -4.45 -3.52
C VAL A 131 -3.03 -4.44 -5.03
N LEU A 132 -3.43 -3.29 -5.60
CA LEU A 132 -3.64 -3.17 -7.04
C LEU A 132 -2.39 -3.56 -7.85
N ILE A 133 -1.21 -3.13 -7.40
CA ILE A 133 0.07 -3.47 -8.05
C ILE A 133 0.36 -4.96 -7.93
N GLU A 134 0.17 -5.56 -6.76
CA GLU A 134 0.40 -6.98 -6.51
C GLU A 134 -0.50 -7.85 -7.38
N ASP A 135 -1.78 -7.52 -7.46
CA ASP A 135 -2.77 -8.17 -8.29
C ASP A 135 -2.43 -8.08 -9.78
N TYR A 136 -2.06 -6.90 -10.27
CA TYR A 136 -1.64 -6.70 -11.66
C TYR A 136 -0.39 -7.53 -12.00
N ILE A 137 0.63 -7.51 -11.14
CA ILE A 137 1.84 -8.32 -11.32
C ILE A 137 1.50 -9.80 -11.32
N MET A 138 0.62 -10.24 -10.40
CA MET A 138 0.21 -11.64 -10.31
C MET A 138 -0.52 -12.11 -11.57
N MET A 139 -1.46 -11.34 -12.10
CA MET A 139 -2.14 -11.69 -13.34
C MET A 139 -1.17 -11.88 -14.51
N LYS A 140 -0.23 -10.94 -14.69
CA LYS A 140 0.82 -11.06 -15.73
C LYS A 140 1.71 -12.28 -15.51
N TYR A 141 2.07 -12.55 -14.24
CA TYR A 141 2.91 -13.69 -13.88
C TYR A 141 2.22 -15.02 -14.22
N LEU A 142 0.96 -15.16 -13.88
CA LEU A 142 0.17 -16.37 -14.16
C LEU A 142 0.07 -16.64 -15.68
N VAL A 143 -0.27 -15.62 -16.46
CA VAL A 143 -0.35 -15.75 -17.92
C VAL A 143 1.01 -16.10 -18.53
N LYS A 144 2.09 -15.43 -18.08
CA LYS A 144 3.43 -15.70 -18.58
C LYS A 144 3.89 -17.14 -18.35
N ASN A 145 3.54 -17.70 -17.20
CA ASN A 145 4.03 -19.03 -16.78
C ASN A 145 3.02 -20.14 -17.04
N GLU A 146 1.91 -19.87 -17.75
CA GLU A 146 0.86 -20.83 -18.04
C GLU A 146 1.38 -22.13 -18.67
N THR A 147 2.37 -22.04 -19.55
CA THR A 147 2.94 -23.19 -20.26
C THR A 147 4.00 -23.96 -19.46
N SER A 148 4.45 -23.43 -18.34
CA SER A 148 5.46 -24.04 -17.47
C SER A 148 4.88 -24.85 -16.31
N HIS A 149 3.56 -24.88 -16.20
CA HIS A 149 2.80 -25.65 -15.22
C HIS A 149 1.79 -26.55 -15.92
N ASP A 150 1.42 -27.63 -15.29
CA ASP A 150 0.32 -28.49 -15.79
C ASP A 150 -1.00 -27.72 -15.73
N ASN A 151 -1.27 -27.01 -14.65
CA ASN A 151 -2.42 -26.10 -14.51
C ASN A 151 -2.14 -25.02 -13.44
N ILE A 152 -1.49 -23.94 -13.84
CA ILE A 152 -1.15 -22.81 -12.93
C ILE A 152 -2.39 -22.14 -12.31
N TRP A 153 -3.54 -22.17 -13.01
CA TRP A 153 -4.79 -21.58 -12.55
C TRP A 153 -5.34 -22.33 -11.35
N ARG A 154 -5.34 -23.65 -11.46
CA ARG A 154 -5.70 -24.55 -10.37
C ARG A 154 -4.71 -24.42 -9.20
N ASP A 155 -3.41 -24.42 -9.49
CA ASP A 155 -2.36 -24.27 -8.47
C ASP A 155 -2.53 -22.99 -7.69
N TYR A 156 -2.88 -21.87 -8.36
CA TYR A 156 -3.11 -20.59 -7.69
C TYR A 156 -4.35 -20.60 -6.79
N GLN A 157 -5.45 -21.22 -7.24
CA GLN A 157 -6.65 -21.41 -6.42
C GLN A 157 -6.34 -22.27 -5.18
N LEU A 158 -5.65 -23.38 -5.37
CA LEU A 158 -5.26 -24.29 -4.29
C LEU A 158 -4.34 -23.59 -3.27
N TYR A 159 -3.40 -22.77 -3.73
CA TYR A 159 -2.56 -21.97 -2.84
C TYR A 159 -3.39 -21.07 -1.93
N GLY A 160 -4.32 -20.30 -2.47
CA GLY A 160 -5.20 -19.43 -1.69
C GLY A 160 -6.07 -20.20 -0.70
N MET A 161 -6.71 -21.28 -1.15
CA MET A 161 -7.56 -22.11 -0.30
C MET A 161 -6.76 -22.88 0.76
N GLY A 162 -5.52 -23.25 0.47
CA GLY A 162 -4.62 -23.86 1.45
C GLY A 162 -4.30 -22.98 2.64
N LEU A 163 -4.16 -21.67 2.43
CA LEU A 163 -4.02 -20.70 3.52
C LEU A 163 -5.27 -20.69 4.41
N TYR A 164 -6.47 -20.75 3.84
CA TYR A 164 -7.72 -20.85 4.61
C TYR A 164 -7.82 -22.16 5.39
N LYS A 165 -7.44 -23.31 4.79
CA LYS A 165 -7.37 -24.60 5.51
C LYS A 165 -6.41 -24.52 6.71
N LEU A 166 -5.25 -23.89 6.54
CA LEU A 166 -4.28 -23.71 7.62
C LEU A 166 -4.85 -22.84 8.76
N VAL A 167 -5.55 -21.75 8.43
CA VAL A 167 -6.19 -20.88 9.41
C VAL A 167 -7.29 -21.65 10.17
N LEU A 168 -8.11 -22.41 9.44
CA LEU A 168 -9.17 -23.25 10.04
C LEU A 168 -8.59 -24.30 11.01
N ALA A 169 -7.50 -24.97 10.62
CA ALA A 169 -6.83 -25.93 11.49
C ALA A 169 -6.29 -25.27 12.77
N ARG A 170 -5.60 -24.14 12.65
CA ARG A 170 -5.10 -23.35 13.81
C ARG A 170 -6.22 -22.86 14.72
N TYR A 171 -7.33 -22.43 14.15
CA TYR A 171 -8.50 -22.01 14.90
C TYR A 171 -9.07 -23.17 15.75
N ARG A 172 -9.18 -24.38 15.19
CA ARG A 172 -9.64 -25.57 15.89
C ARG A 172 -8.69 -26.03 17.00
N GLU A 173 -7.37 -25.88 16.78
CA GLU A 173 -6.35 -26.23 17.77
C GLU A 173 -6.29 -25.22 18.94
N SER A 174 -6.50 -23.95 18.69
CA SER A 174 -6.32 -22.89 19.69
C SER A 174 -7.49 -22.75 20.67
N GLY A 175 -8.64 -23.41 20.43
CA GLY A 175 -9.81 -23.31 21.29
C GLY A 175 -10.51 -21.95 21.23
N ALA A 176 -10.72 -21.44 20.05
CA ALA A 176 -11.60 -20.34 19.62
C ALA A 176 -11.68 -19.08 20.50
N PHE A 177 -11.38 -17.95 19.93
CA PHE A 177 -11.78 -16.63 20.47
C PHE A 177 -13.30 -16.49 20.31
N GLN A 178 -14.04 -16.38 21.42
CA GLN A 178 -15.51 -16.32 21.42
C GLN A 178 -16.11 -15.10 20.69
N GLU A 179 -15.33 -14.04 20.54
CA GLU A 179 -15.75 -12.80 19.85
C GLU A 179 -14.76 -12.48 18.71
N SER A 180 -14.88 -13.21 17.61
CA SER A 180 -14.05 -12.99 16.43
C SER A 180 -14.93 -12.80 15.19
N HIS A 181 -14.46 -12.01 14.21
CA HIS A 181 -15.04 -11.97 12.88
C HIS A 181 -14.85 -13.29 12.09
N PHE A 182 -14.09 -14.23 12.65
CA PHE A 182 -13.84 -15.53 12.05
C PHE A 182 -15.04 -16.46 12.27
N ASP A 183 -15.74 -16.81 11.21
CA ASP A 183 -16.83 -17.79 11.21
C ASP A 183 -16.32 -19.14 10.71
N GLU A 184 -16.19 -20.11 11.63
CA GLU A 184 -15.68 -21.45 11.32
C GLU A 184 -16.49 -22.15 10.24
N LYS A 185 -17.82 -22.10 10.34
CA LYS A 185 -18.72 -22.79 9.40
C LYS A 185 -18.64 -22.19 8.00
N TYR A 186 -18.49 -20.85 7.93
CA TYR A 186 -18.32 -20.15 6.67
C TYR A 186 -17.00 -20.52 6.00
N ILE A 187 -15.88 -20.47 6.74
CA ILE A 187 -14.58 -20.87 6.22
C ILE A 187 -14.55 -22.35 5.82
N GLU A 188 -15.17 -23.23 6.64
CA GLU A 188 -15.29 -24.64 6.31
C GLU A 188 -16.06 -24.87 5.00
N ALA A 189 -17.15 -24.14 4.78
CA ALA A 189 -17.90 -24.20 3.53
C ALA A 189 -17.02 -23.80 2.32
N LEU A 190 -16.25 -22.73 2.42
CA LEU A 190 -15.35 -22.27 1.36
C LEU A 190 -14.27 -23.31 1.01
N VAL A 191 -13.66 -23.95 2.03
CA VAL A 191 -12.59 -24.95 1.78
C VAL A 191 -13.12 -26.32 1.38
N ASN A 192 -14.40 -26.61 1.58
CA ASN A 192 -15.00 -27.91 1.21
C ASN A 192 -15.06 -28.14 -0.30
N GLU A 193 -15.04 -27.11 -1.12
CA GLU A 193 -14.91 -27.25 -2.59
C GLU A 193 -13.60 -27.93 -3.01
N PHE A 194 -12.59 -27.84 -2.14
CA PHE A 194 -11.24 -28.40 -2.35
C PHE A 194 -10.91 -29.49 -1.34
N LYS A 195 -11.93 -30.18 -0.80
CA LYS A 195 -11.76 -31.13 0.29
C LYS A 195 -10.87 -32.32 -0.06
N ASP A 196 -10.99 -32.79 -1.26
CA ASP A 196 -10.30 -33.99 -1.73
C ASP A 196 -8.92 -33.69 -2.37
N GLU A 197 -8.54 -32.39 -2.41
CA GLU A 197 -7.26 -31.99 -2.94
C GLU A 197 -6.15 -32.14 -1.89
N GLU A 198 -5.08 -32.81 -2.25
CA GLU A 198 -3.90 -32.95 -1.41
C GLU A 198 -3.02 -31.68 -1.50
N PHE A 199 -2.77 -31.03 -0.35
CA PHE A 199 -1.93 -29.84 -0.24
C PHE A 199 -0.52 -30.21 0.23
N ILE A 200 0.06 -31.28 -0.29
CA ILE A 200 1.24 -31.94 0.29
C ILE A 200 2.52 -31.12 0.15
N ASP A 201 2.62 -30.16 -0.76
CA ASP A 201 3.88 -29.47 -1.08
C ASP A 201 3.74 -27.97 -1.25
N MET A 202 2.81 -27.33 -0.50
CA MET A 202 2.60 -25.89 -0.61
C MET A 202 3.59 -25.09 0.21
N ASP A 203 4.41 -24.29 -0.47
CA ASP A 203 5.06 -23.15 0.18
C ASP A 203 4.01 -22.10 0.55
N THR A 204 3.58 -22.12 1.82
CA THR A 204 2.56 -21.19 2.33
C THR A 204 3.03 -19.75 2.38
N LYS A 205 4.32 -19.48 2.09
CA LYS A 205 4.89 -18.16 2.13
C LYS A 205 4.73 -17.40 0.82
N TYR A 206 4.97 -18.08 -0.30
CA TYR A 206 4.90 -17.45 -1.62
C TYR A 206 4.34 -18.45 -2.65
N PHE A 207 3.35 -17.99 -3.43
CA PHE A 207 2.93 -18.77 -4.59
C PHE A 207 4.11 -19.02 -5.53
N ASP A 208 4.28 -20.26 -5.95
CA ASP A 208 5.35 -20.70 -6.85
C ASP A 208 6.77 -20.39 -6.33
N LYS A 209 6.93 -20.41 -4.99
CA LYS A 209 8.22 -20.17 -4.28
C LYS A 209 8.91 -18.86 -4.65
N GLN A 210 8.23 -17.96 -5.35
CA GLN A 210 8.75 -16.66 -5.77
C GLN A 210 8.05 -15.52 -5.05
N ASN A 211 8.81 -14.60 -4.48
CA ASN A 211 8.24 -13.38 -3.91
C ASN A 211 7.76 -12.42 -5.01
N ILE A 212 6.97 -11.43 -4.62
CA ILE A 212 6.37 -10.48 -5.57
C ILE A 212 7.42 -9.69 -6.38
N ARG A 213 8.60 -9.39 -5.80
CA ARG A 213 9.69 -8.73 -6.50
C ARG A 213 10.21 -9.55 -7.67
N MET A 214 10.47 -10.84 -7.44
CA MET A 214 10.93 -11.75 -8.49
C MET A 214 9.88 -11.90 -9.61
N LYS A 215 8.60 -11.94 -9.22
CA LYS A 215 7.49 -11.96 -10.17
C LYS A 215 7.45 -10.68 -11.01
N ALA A 216 7.55 -9.50 -10.37
CA ALA A 216 7.60 -8.20 -11.04
C ALA A 216 8.76 -8.10 -12.03
N GLU A 217 9.97 -8.49 -11.62
CA GLU A 217 11.15 -8.53 -12.48
C GLU A 217 10.92 -9.47 -13.68
N SER A 218 10.31 -10.63 -13.46
CA SER A 218 10.04 -11.60 -14.51
C SER A 218 9.07 -11.07 -15.57
N VAL A 219 8.07 -10.26 -15.20
CA VAL A 219 7.03 -9.75 -16.13
C VAL A 219 7.33 -8.33 -16.64
N GLY A 220 8.52 -7.77 -16.33
CA GLY A 220 8.95 -6.46 -16.82
C GLY A 220 8.35 -5.27 -16.02
N GLU A 221 7.83 -5.49 -14.82
CA GLU A 221 7.22 -4.46 -13.96
C GLU A 221 8.11 -4.09 -12.76
N LYS A 222 9.43 -4.19 -12.91
CA LYS A 222 10.40 -3.90 -11.84
C LYS A 222 10.27 -2.48 -11.29
N ASP A 223 10.07 -1.50 -12.18
CA ASP A 223 9.98 -0.09 -11.78
C ASP A 223 8.68 0.20 -11.03
N LEU A 224 7.57 -0.40 -11.48
CA LEU A 224 6.30 -0.31 -10.77
C LEU A 224 6.42 -0.88 -9.34
N TYR A 225 7.11 -2.01 -9.19
CA TYR A 225 7.40 -2.59 -7.88
C TYR A 225 8.30 -1.67 -7.05
N GLY A 226 9.45 -1.26 -7.56
CA GLY A 226 10.47 -0.55 -6.79
C GLY A 226 10.09 0.87 -6.40
N LEU A 227 9.28 1.58 -7.21
CA LEU A 227 8.90 2.96 -6.94
C LEU A 227 7.62 3.07 -6.11
N TYR A 228 6.63 2.24 -6.39
CA TYR A 228 5.30 2.36 -5.76
C TYR A 228 5.07 1.28 -4.70
N TYR A 229 5.23 0.00 -5.06
CA TYR A 229 4.94 -1.10 -4.14
C TYR A 229 5.77 -1.06 -2.85
N ASP A 230 7.08 -0.84 -2.95
CA ASP A 230 7.96 -0.79 -1.76
C ASP A 230 7.60 0.39 -0.84
N TYR A 231 7.26 1.54 -1.42
CA TYR A 231 6.84 2.71 -0.65
C TYR A 231 5.50 2.45 0.06
N ASP A 232 4.48 2.01 -0.68
CA ASP A 232 3.15 1.77 -0.12
C ASP A 232 3.11 0.57 0.84
N SER A 233 3.98 -0.42 0.62
CA SER A 233 4.18 -1.54 1.54
C SER A 233 4.67 -1.09 2.93
N SER A 234 5.39 0.04 3.02
CA SER A 234 5.81 0.60 4.30
C SER A 234 4.64 1.01 5.18
N PHE A 235 3.54 1.46 4.60
CA PHE A 235 2.31 1.81 5.32
C PHE A 235 1.56 0.57 5.81
N GLU A 236 1.49 -0.48 5.00
CA GLU A 236 0.87 -1.76 5.38
C GLU A 236 1.58 -2.41 6.57
N HIS A 237 2.91 -2.32 6.62
CA HIS A 237 3.71 -2.93 7.69
C HIS A 237 4.01 -1.98 8.85
N GLY A 238 3.51 -0.75 8.84
CA GLY A 238 3.76 0.23 9.89
C GLY A 238 5.25 0.53 10.08
N LEU A 239 6.01 0.63 8.99
CA LEU A 239 7.43 0.98 9.09
C LEU A 239 7.62 2.43 9.52
N TRP A 240 8.73 2.73 10.18
CA TRP A 240 8.97 4.02 10.81
C TRP A 240 8.79 5.22 9.87
N GLY A 241 9.14 5.10 8.60
CA GLY A 241 8.91 6.14 7.60
C GLY A 241 7.42 6.49 7.45
N ALA A 242 6.60 5.47 7.27
CA ALA A 242 5.15 5.60 7.13
C ALA A 242 4.49 6.10 8.42
N ILE A 243 4.89 5.58 9.60
CA ILE A 243 4.41 6.07 10.90
C ILE A 243 4.71 7.56 11.05
N ARG A 244 5.95 7.96 10.74
CA ARG A 244 6.36 9.36 10.85
C ARG A 244 5.64 10.28 9.89
N GLU A 245 5.28 9.79 8.72
CA GLU A 245 4.55 10.55 7.71
C GLU A 245 3.08 10.71 8.05
N SER A 246 2.45 9.66 8.59
CA SER A 246 1.00 9.59 8.76
C SER A 246 0.48 9.89 10.17
N SER A 247 1.32 9.74 11.20
CA SER A 247 0.85 9.68 12.58
C SER A 247 1.60 10.61 13.54
N LEU A 248 2.51 11.42 13.02
CA LEU A 248 3.33 12.30 13.85
C LEU A 248 3.33 13.74 13.31
N LEU A 249 3.16 14.70 14.20
CA LEU A 249 3.50 16.10 13.95
C LEU A 249 5.02 16.26 13.93
N LYS A 250 5.53 17.02 12.97
CA LYS A 250 6.97 17.17 12.73
C LYS A 250 7.47 18.54 13.15
N CYS A 251 8.65 18.58 13.74
CA CYS A 251 9.36 19.82 13.98
C CYS A 251 10.08 20.30 12.70
N ASN A 252 9.94 21.58 12.38
CA ASN A 252 10.59 22.19 11.22
C ASN A 252 12.06 22.59 11.49
N ASN A 253 12.51 22.51 12.75
CA ASN A 253 13.86 22.87 13.12
C ASN A 253 14.84 21.72 12.80
N PRO A 254 15.77 21.89 11.86
CA PRO A 254 16.70 20.83 11.48
C PRO A 254 17.74 20.51 12.56
N ALA A 255 17.94 21.35 13.54
CA ALA A 255 18.77 21.06 14.72
C ALA A 255 18.09 20.01 15.63
N HIS A 256 16.76 19.95 15.62
CA HIS A 256 15.96 19.00 16.38
C HIS A 256 15.72 17.73 15.56
N LYS A 257 16.77 16.97 15.38
CA LYS A 257 16.70 15.72 14.62
C LYS A 257 15.67 14.77 15.20
N TYR A 258 14.74 14.30 14.36
CA TYR A 258 13.65 13.39 14.73
C TYR A 258 12.66 13.93 15.77
N HIS A 259 12.72 15.24 16.09
CA HIS A 259 11.73 15.80 16.97
C HIS A 259 10.35 15.75 16.31
N CYS A 260 9.48 14.94 16.88
CA CYS A 260 8.09 14.77 16.48
C CYS A 260 7.29 14.29 17.69
N VAL A 261 5.99 14.54 17.64
CA VAL A 261 5.04 14.11 18.68
C VAL A 261 3.88 13.34 18.04
N PRO A 262 3.26 12.39 18.75
CA PRO A 262 2.07 11.70 18.25
C PRO A 262 0.95 12.69 17.89
N ASP A 263 0.36 12.50 16.74
CA ASP A 263 -0.79 13.27 16.26
C ASP A 263 -2.07 12.46 16.45
N VAL A 264 -2.81 12.77 17.51
CA VAL A 264 -4.08 12.09 17.83
C VAL A 264 -5.30 12.92 17.45
N GLU A 265 -5.11 14.19 17.11
CA GLU A 265 -6.21 15.13 16.88
C GLU A 265 -6.54 15.27 15.39
N ASN A 266 -5.54 15.16 14.52
CA ASN A 266 -5.75 15.34 13.09
C ASN A 266 -6.03 14.04 12.38
N GLY A 267 -6.91 14.07 11.37
CA GLY A 267 -7.06 12.96 10.43
C GLY A 267 -5.80 12.77 9.56
N THR A 268 -5.62 11.57 9.04
CA THR A 268 -4.52 11.28 8.11
C THR A 268 -4.67 12.12 6.83
N ARG A 269 -3.64 12.90 6.49
CA ARG A 269 -3.61 13.78 5.32
C ARG A 269 -2.38 13.49 4.47
N LEU A 270 -2.36 12.30 3.88
CA LEU A 270 -1.30 11.92 2.94
C LEU A 270 -1.59 12.51 1.55
N LYS A 271 -0.56 12.61 0.71
CA LYS A 271 -0.76 12.93 -0.69
C LYS A 271 -1.68 11.90 -1.32
N THR A 272 -2.64 12.36 -2.14
CA THR A 272 -3.61 11.49 -2.78
C THR A 272 -2.98 10.40 -3.64
N VAL A 273 -3.51 9.19 -3.53
CA VAL A 273 -3.11 8.02 -4.34
C VAL A 273 -3.95 7.85 -5.59
N LEU A 274 -4.89 8.76 -5.84
CA LEU A 274 -5.82 8.62 -6.96
C LEU A 274 -5.15 8.45 -8.32
N PRO A 275 -4.12 9.23 -8.70
CA PRO A 275 -3.42 9.03 -9.97
C PRO A 275 -2.77 7.65 -10.08
N ASP A 276 -2.20 7.15 -8.97
CA ASP A 276 -1.54 5.86 -8.93
C ASP A 276 -2.55 4.71 -9.08
N CYS A 277 -3.69 4.81 -8.41
CA CYS A 277 -4.80 3.85 -8.54
C CYS A 277 -5.29 3.77 -10.00
N ILE A 278 -5.50 4.93 -10.65
CA ILE A 278 -5.96 5.00 -12.03
C ILE A 278 -4.92 4.41 -12.98
N MET A 279 -3.65 4.77 -12.80
CA MET A 279 -2.56 4.21 -13.61
C MET A 279 -2.54 2.67 -13.56
N VAL A 280 -2.63 2.08 -12.36
CA VAL A 280 -2.59 0.62 -12.21
C VAL A 280 -3.86 -0.03 -12.75
N MET A 281 -5.03 0.56 -12.52
CA MET A 281 -6.29 0.04 -13.08
C MET A 281 -6.34 0.13 -14.60
N ASN A 282 -5.82 1.20 -15.20
CA ASN A 282 -5.71 1.32 -16.65
C ASN A 282 -4.76 0.26 -17.24
N LYS A 283 -3.64 -0.04 -16.57
CA LYS A 283 -2.76 -1.16 -16.93
C LYS A 283 -3.50 -2.51 -16.84
N THR A 284 -4.29 -2.70 -15.80
CA THR A 284 -5.11 -3.91 -15.59
C THR A 284 -6.14 -4.09 -16.70
N VAL A 285 -6.90 -3.04 -17.02
CA VAL A 285 -7.91 -3.05 -18.10
C VAL A 285 -7.24 -3.29 -19.46
N SER A 286 -6.12 -2.62 -19.74
CA SER A 286 -5.35 -2.84 -20.99
C SER A 286 -4.87 -4.29 -21.10
N PHE A 287 -4.36 -4.87 -20.03
CA PHE A 287 -3.93 -6.27 -20.02
C PHE A 287 -5.10 -7.25 -20.23
N LEU A 288 -6.26 -7.00 -19.63
CA LEU A 288 -7.46 -7.80 -19.86
C LEU A 288 -7.99 -7.66 -21.30
N ASN A 289 -7.84 -6.45 -21.90
CA ASN A 289 -8.18 -6.23 -23.29
C ASN A 289 -7.32 -7.05 -24.24
N GLU A 290 -6.02 -7.19 -23.99
CA GLU A 290 -5.12 -8.05 -24.79
C GLU A 290 -5.59 -9.53 -24.81
N LEU A 291 -6.23 -9.97 -23.72
CA LEU A 291 -6.66 -11.38 -23.57
C LEU A 291 -8.08 -11.64 -24.06
N TYR A 292 -9.00 -10.70 -23.85
CA TYR A 292 -10.44 -10.94 -23.99
C TYR A 292 -11.14 -10.01 -25.00
N GLY A 293 -10.50 -8.95 -25.44
CA GLY A 293 -11.07 -8.01 -26.41
C GLY A 293 -12.22 -7.19 -25.82
N ILE A 294 -11.89 -6.06 -25.21
CA ILE A 294 -12.88 -5.09 -24.72
C ILE A 294 -13.32 -4.20 -25.88
N PRO A 295 -14.61 -3.87 -26.04
CA PRO A 295 -15.06 -2.93 -27.08
C PRO A 295 -14.26 -1.61 -27.01
N GLU A 296 -13.76 -1.17 -28.18
CA GLU A 296 -12.85 -0.03 -28.29
C GLU A 296 -13.38 1.23 -27.61
N GLN A 297 -14.69 1.47 -27.70
CA GLN A 297 -15.32 2.61 -27.04
C GLN A 297 -15.16 2.54 -25.52
N LEU A 298 -15.50 1.41 -24.89
CA LEU A 298 -15.38 1.22 -23.45
C LEU A 298 -13.92 1.31 -22.98
N LEU A 299 -13.02 0.69 -23.76
CA LEU A 299 -11.59 0.72 -23.49
C LEU A 299 -11.05 2.16 -23.46
N ASN A 300 -11.31 2.93 -24.51
CA ASN A 300 -10.83 4.30 -24.66
C ASN A 300 -11.36 5.24 -23.57
N GLU A 301 -12.61 5.05 -23.15
CA GLU A 301 -13.23 5.82 -22.08
C GLU A 301 -12.54 5.63 -20.72
N VAL A 302 -11.85 4.52 -20.51
CA VAL A 302 -11.09 4.24 -19.28
C VAL A 302 -9.63 4.61 -19.42
N ILE A 303 -8.93 4.10 -20.45
CA ILE A 303 -7.47 4.25 -20.54
C ILE A 303 -7.00 5.67 -20.89
N HIS A 304 -7.87 6.46 -21.54
CA HIS A 304 -7.64 7.87 -21.87
C HIS A 304 -8.41 8.83 -20.99
N PHE A 305 -8.92 8.36 -19.86
CA PHE A 305 -9.67 9.19 -18.94
C PHE A 305 -8.77 10.28 -18.34
N GLU A 306 -9.03 11.53 -18.69
CA GLU A 306 -8.38 12.69 -18.10
C GLU A 306 -9.14 13.11 -16.83
N ILE A 307 -8.45 13.09 -15.71
CA ILE A 307 -9.02 13.56 -14.44
C ILE A 307 -8.90 15.07 -14.41
N GLU A 308 -9.97 15.73 -14.80
CA GLU A 308 -10.03 17.18 -14.69
C GLU A 308 -10.21 17.63 -13.23
N PRO A 309 -9.50 18.68 -12.80
CA PRO A 309 -9.79 19.30 -11.52
C PRO A 309 -11.21 19.89 -11.56
N ILE A 310 -11.97 19.71 -10.49
CA ILE A 310 -13.27 20.38 -10.34
C ILE A 310 -12.95 21.86 -10.06
N ILE A 311 -13.22 22.72 -11.02
CA ILE A 311 -13.17 24.18 -10.85
C ILE A 311 -14.47 24.57 -10.16
N GLU A 312 -14.39 24.99 -8.90
CA GLU A 312 -15.51 25.60 -8.15
C GLU A 312 -15.74 27.03 -8.59
#